data_db7d77ad6a307bd085117890e0da1b70
#
_entry.id   db7d77ad6a307bd085117890e0da1b70
#
_cell.length_a   1.000
_cell.length_b   1.000
_cell.length_c   1.000
_cell.angle_alpha   90.00
_cell.angle_beta   90.00
_cell.angle_gamma   90.00
#
_symmetry.space_group_name_H-M   'P 1'
#
loop_
_entity.id
_entity.type
_entity.pdbx_description
1 polymer ?
#
loop_
_entity_poly.entity_id
_entity_poly.type
_entity_poly.pdbx_seq_one_letter_code
_entity_poly.pdbx_strand_id
1 'polypeptide(L)'
;MSEQLNLFNIRPTYRVEQPKELMSFEALLKWKSRIFEHQQRTLNTPIPQQTRLFEPPRSHCDTDLINPFELKLHNAQFYRMKEHQERICIYFIIDNSLPLLLYVGETMQTAKQRWNGTHDCKDYAMNYVELHRKHGLEVKMCSAFWYDTPENKTARLRLERDLILRWQSPFNQENWQKWGQPFGKI
;
A
#
# COMPACT_ATOMS: atom_id res chain seq x y z
N MET A 1 26.23 -64.38 -1.32
CA MET A 1 26.25 -63.13 -2.11
C MET A 1 25.31 -62.15 -1.44
N SER A 2 25.84 -61.22 -0.70
CA SER A 2 25.06 -60.24 0.02
C SER A 2 24.89 -58.97 -0.86
N GLU A 3 23.63 -58.65 -1.19
CA GLU A 3 23.29 -57.42 -1.85
C GLU A 3 23.48 -56.27 -0.86
N GLN A 4 24.48 -55.43 -1.14
CA GLN A 4 24.64 -54.15 -0.49
C GLN A 4 23.56 -53.19 -1.02
N LEU A 5 22.57 -52.93 -0.21
CA LEU A 5 21.60 -51.85 -0.43
C LEU A 5 22.31 -50.50 -0.44
N ASN A 6 22.28 -49.85 -1.60
CA ASN A 6 22.87 -48.57 -1.85
C ASN A 6 21.99 -47.46 -1.23
N LEU A 7 22.28 -47.12 0.03
CA LEU A 7 21.54 -46.17 0.87
C LEU A 7 21.71 -44.68 0.45
N PHE A 8 22.47 -44.41 -0.63
CA PHE A 8 22.80 -43.03 -1.05
C PHE A 8 22.05 -42.51 -2.28
N ASN A 9 20.96 -43.18 -2.71
CA ASN A 9 20.19 -42.74 -3.87
C ASN A 9 18.82 -42.15 -3.46
N ILE A 10 18.79 -41.46 -2.33
CA ILE A 10 17.63 -40.59 -2.01
C ILE A 10 17.85 -39.28 -2.76
N ARG A 11 17.32 -39.18 -3.97
CA ARG A 11 17.16 -37.88 -4.62
C ARG A 11 16.25 -37.04 -3.72
N PRO A 12 16.69 -35.88 -3.24
CA PRO A 12 15.82 -35.02 -2.47
C PRO A 12 14.67 -34.59 -3.36
N THR A 13 13.47 -35.06 -3.05
CA THR A 13 12.21 -34.68 -3.70
C THR A 13 11.74 -33.29 -3.30
N TYR A 14 12.59 -32.50 -2.66
CA TYR A 14 12.35 -31.08 -2.50
C TYR A 14 12.71 -30.38 -3.80
N ARG A 15 11.73 -30.26 -4.69
CA ARG A 15 11.75 -29.20 -5.67
C ARG A 15 11.67 -27.90 -4.86
N VAL A 16 12.78 -27.23 -4.64
CA VAL A 16 12.81 -25.83 -4.26
C VAL A 16 12.19 -25.12 -5.47
N GLU A 17 10.89 -24.85 -5.42
CA GLU A 17 10.29 -23.94 -6.39
C GLU A 17 11.04 -22.64 -6.24
N GLN A 18 11.82 -22.29 -7.27
CA GLN A 18 12.45 -20.98 -7.31
C GLN A 18 11.30 -19.96 -7.23
N PRO A 19 11.35 -19.01 -6.30
CA PRO A 19 10.31 -18.01 -6.18
C PRO A 19 10.12 -17.38 -7.56
N LYS A 20 8.91 -17.43 -8.08
CA LYS A 20 8.54 -16.79 -9.34
C LYS A 20 9.03 -15.36 -9.30
N GLU A 21 9.83 -14.95 -10.25
CA GLU A 21 10.35 -13.60 -10.29
C GLU A 21 9.17 -12.65 -10.48
N LEU A 22 8.83 -11.91 -9.44
CA LEU A 22 7.64 -11.06 -9.40
C LEU A 22 7.69 -9.99 -10.50
N MET A 23 8.89 -9.40 -10.72
CA MET A 23 9.08 -8.33 -11.68
C MET A 23 10.57 -8.10 -11.95
N SER A 24 10.96 -7.86 -13.21
CA SER A 24 12.33 -7.45 -13.52
C SER A 24 12.62 -6.02 -13.01
N PHE A 25 13.91 -5.68 -12.96
CA PHE A 25 14.36 -4.33 -12.56
C PHE A 25 13.70 -3.23 -13.40
N GLU A 26 13.75 -3.37 -14.73
CA GLU A 26 13.20 -2.38 -15.66
C GLU A 26 11.68 -2.30 -15.55
N ALA A 27 11.01 -3.45 -15.38
CA ALA A 27 9.57 -3.49 -15.20
C ALA A 27 9.15 -2.78 -13.91
N LEU A 28 9.91 -2.97 -12.80
CA LEU A 28 9.66 -2.29 -11.54
C LEU A 28 9.83 -0.78 -11.66
N LEU A 29 10.91 -0.31 -12.28
CA LEU A 29 11.14 1.13 -12.49
C LEU A 29 10.04 1.75 -13.35
N LYS A 30 9.67 1.09 -14.45
CA LYS A 30 8.59 1.56 -15.33
C LYS A 30 7.24 1.60 -14.60
N TRP A 31 6.95 0.59 -13.79
CA TRP A 31 5.74 0.53 -12.97
C TRP A 31 5.70 1.69 -11.96
N LYS A 32 6.80 1.90 -11.21
CA LYS A 32 6.93 3.03 -10.26
C LYS A 32 6.76 4.38 -10.95
N SER A 33 7.42 4.60 -12.08
CA SER A 33 7.36 5.86 -12.83
C SER A 33 5.93 6.18 -13.26
N ARG A 34 5.19 5.21 -13.80
CA ARG A 34 3.80 5.40 -14.23
C ARG A 34 2.88 5.81 -13.08
N ILE A 35 3.05 5.20 -11.90
CA ILE A 35 2.25 5.54 -10.71
C ILE A 35 2.63 6.93 -10.22
N PHE A 36 3.93 7.22 -10.12
CA PHE A 36 4.45 8.51 -9.72
C PHE A 36 3.91 9.64 -10.59
N GLU A 37 4.01 9.50 -11.91
CA GLU A 37 3.47 10.49 -12.87
C GLU A 37 1.97 10.71 -12.70
N HIS A 38 1.21 9.64 -12.42
CA HIS A 38 -0.22 9.77 -12.16
C HIS A 38 -0.47 10.55 -10.87
N GLN A 39 0.21 10.21 -9.79
CA GLN A 39 0.00 10.84 -8.48
C GLN A 39 0.52 12.28 -8.47
N GLN A 40 1.59 12.60 -9.20
CA GLN A 40 2.02 13.97 -9.41
C GLN A 40 1.00 14.81 -10.18
N ARG A 41 0.35 14.24 -11.21
CA ARG A 41 -0.76 14.92 -11.88
C ARG A 41 -1.93 15.16 -10.93
N THR A 42 -2.26 14.19 -10.09
CA THR A 42 -3.31 14.33 -9.07
C THR A 42 -3.00 15.46 -8.08
N LEU A 43 -1.74 15.58 -7.64
CA LEU A 43 -1.27 16.67 -6.76
C LEU A 43 -1.38 18.04 -7.44
N ASN A 44 -1.00 18.12 -8.71
CA ASN A 44 -0.93 19.37 -9.45
C ASN A 44 -2.25 19.77 -10.10
N THR A 45 -3.29 18.91 -10.02
CA THR A 45 -4.61 19.25 -10.55
C THR A 45 -5.24 20.31 -9.64
N PRO A 46 -5.58 21.50 -10.19
CA PRO A 46 -6.21 22.54 -9.39
C PRO A 46 -7.50 22.01 -8.75
N ILE A 47 -7.66 22.30 -7.48
CA ILE A 47 -8.93 22.00 -6.79
C ILE A 47 -10.00 22.87 -7.45
N PRO A 48 -11.08 22.29 -8.03
CA PRO A 48 -12.10 23.08 -8.67
C PRO A 48 -12.64 24.11 -7.66
N GLN A 49 -12.58 25.37 -8.00
CA GLN A 49 -13.20 26.40 -7.17
C GLN A 49 -14.72 26.22 -7.23
N GLN A 50 -15.38 26.40 -6.09
CA GLN A 50 -16.84 26.37 -6.04
C GLN A 50 -17.39 27.46 -6.98
N THR A 51 -17.99 27.02 -8.09
CA THR A 51 -18.47 27.94 -9.14
C THR A 51 -19.97 28.19 -9.08
N ARG A 52 -20.71 27.42 -8.25
CA ARG A 52 -22.18 27.54 -8.13
C ARG A 52 -22.56 28.17 -6.82
N LEU A 53 -23.39 29.18 -6.90
CA LEU A 53 -23.90 29.96 -5.75
C LEU A 53 -24.68 29.12 -4.72
N PHE A 54 -25.14 27.92 -5.09
CA PHE A 54 -25.97 27.02 -4.30
C PHE A 54 -25.29 25.67 -4.00
N GLU A 55 -23.98 25.52 -4.23
CA GLU A 55 -23.28 24.34 -3.79
C GLU A 55 -23.07 24.41 -2.27
N PRO A 56 -23.34 23.32 -1.52
CA PRO A 56 -23.01 23.29 -0.10
C PRO A 56 -21.48 23.49 0.08
N PRO A 57 -21.06 24.11 1.19
CA PRO A 57 -19.65 24.30 1.46
C PRO A 57 -18.94 22.93 1.45
N ARG A 58 -17.73 22.87 0.89
CA ARG A 58 -16.93 21.63 0.85
C ARG A 58 -16.71 21.12 2.27
N SER A 59 -16.98 19.86 2.45
CA SER A 59 -16.69 19.17 3.71
C SER A 59 -15.18 19.07 3.91
N HIS A 60 -14.71 19.14 5.14
CA HIS A 60 -13.32 18.82 5.49
C HIS A 60 -12.90 17.41 5.05
N CYS A 61 -13.86 16.50 4.87
CA CYS A 61 -13.66 15.15 4.32
C CYS A 61 -13.70 15.11 2.77
N ASP A 62 -13.61 16.26 2.09
CA ASP A 62 -13.45 16.28 0.64
C ASP A 62 -12.08 15.69 0.27
N THR A 63 -12.10 14.66 -0.57
CA THR A 63 -10.87 13.97 -1.02
C THR A 63 -9.88 14.89 -1.72
N ASP A 64 -10.35 16.00 -2.30
CA ASP A 64 -9.50 17.00 -2.93
C ASP A 64 -8.63 17.78 -1.93
N LEU A 65 -9.07 17.82 -0.67
CA LEU A 65 -8.36 18.51 0.41
C LEU A 65 -7.45 17.57 1.22
N ILE A 66 -7.51 16.25 1.00
CA ILE A 66 -6.71 15.28 1.74
C ILE A 66 -5.47 14.91 0.93
N ASN A 67 -4.32 15.49 1.32
CA ASN A 67 -3.03 15.16 0.75
C ASN A 67 -2.26 14.21 1.66
N PRO A 68 -2.11 12.92 1.32
CA PRO A 68 -1.39 11.94 2.14
C PRO A 68 0.08 12.30 2.39
N PHE A 69 0.70 13.04 1.47
CA PHE A 69 2.13 13.37 1.53
C PHE A 69 2.43 14.56 2.46
N GLU A 70 1.42 15.33 2.84
CA GLU A 70 1.54 16.43 3.81
C GLU A 70 1.28 15.98 5.26
N LEU A 71 0.80 14.75 5.43
CA LEU A 71 0.56 14.20 6.76
C LEU A 71 1.88 13.82 7.45
N LYS A 72 1.85 13.75 8.77
CA LYS A 72 2.98 13.27 9.55
C LYS A 72 3.31 11.83 9.19
N LEU A 73 4.51 11.62 8.65
CA LEU A 73 4.99 10.30 8.29
C LEU A 73 5.54 9.56 9.52
N HIS A 74 5.19 8.30 9.63
CA HIS A 74 5.68 7.37 10.63
C HIS A 74 6.46 6.25 9.94
N ASN A 75 7.54 5.80 10.55
CA ASN A 75 8.35 4.70 10.05
C ASN A 75 7.49 3.43 9.85
N ALA A 76 7.89 2.55 8.94
CA ALA A 76 7.21 1.27 8.66
C ALA A 76 6.98 0.39 9.91
N GLN A 77 7.74 0.61 10.97
CA GLN A 77 7.53 -0.06 12.27
C GLN A 77 6.48 0.62 13.16
N PHE A 78 5.58 1.41 12.59
CA PHE A 78 4.53 2.11 13.34
C PHE A 78 3.67 1.20 14.24
N TYR A 79 3.55 -0.10 13.93
CA TYR A 79 2.90 -1.10 14.78
C TYR A 79 3.60 -1.31 16.14
N ARG A 80 4.85 -0.82 16.30
CA ARG A 80 5.60 -0.82 17.57
C ARG A 80 5.42 0.47 18.37
N MET A 81 4.69 1.45 17.85
CA MET A 81 4.46 2.71 18.56
C MET A 81 3.59 2.46 19.79
N LYS A 82 4.10 2.88 20.96
CA LYS A 82 3.43 2.68 22.26
C LYS A 82 2.20 3.59 22.46
N GLU A 83 2.09 4.68 21.70
CA GLU A 83 1.16 5.78 21.97
C GLU A 83 0.07 5.96 20.88
N HIS A 84 -0.19 4.95 20.08
CA HIS A 84 -1.25 5.06 19.11
C HIS A 84 -2.60 4.97 19.83
N GLN A 85 -3.24 6.12 20.01
CA GLN A 85 -4.62 6.16 20.51
C GLN A 85 -5.52 5.34 19.59
N GLU A 86 -6.43 4.58 20.21
CA GLU A 86 -7.48 3.84 19.50
C GLU A 86 -8.44 4.85 18.87
N ARG A 87 -8.13 5.29 17.66
CA ARG A 87 -8.97 6.22 16.91
C ARG A 87 -9.28 5.66 15.56
N ILE A 88 -10.53 5.85 15.17
CA ILE A 88 -10.97 5.65 13.80
C ILE A 88 -10.14 6.55 12.89
N CYS A 89 -9.58 5.99 11.82
CA CYS A 89 -8.78 6.77 10.87
C CYS A 89 -8.78 6.16 9.47
N ILE A 90 -8.48 6.99 8.49
CA ILE A 90 -7.93 6.54 7.20
C ILE A 90 -6.42 6.50 7.35
N TYR A 91 -5.79 5.42 6.89
CA TYR A 91 -4.33 5.29 6.91
C TYR A 91 -3.78 5.07 5.50
N PHE A 92 -2.56 5.51 5.32
CA PHE A 92 -1.86 5.52 4.05
C PHE A 92 -0.53 4.79 4.20
N ILE A 93 -0.17 3.96 3.24
CA ILE A 93 1.17 3.36 3.13
C ILE A 93 1.90 4.01 1.96
N ILE A 94 3.08 4.53 2.23
CA ILE A 94 3.83 5.38 1.32
C ILE A 94 5.26 4.85 1.21
N ASP A 95 5.79 4.73 -0.01
CA ASP A 95 7.23 4.65 -0.22
C ASP A 95 7.79 6.07 -0.37
N ASN A 96 8.50 6.53 0.66
CA ASN A 96 9.05 7.89 0.72
C ASN A 96 10.45 8.02 0.08
N SER A 97 11.00 6.96 -0.52
CA SER A 97 12.22 7.06 -1.36
C SER A 97 11.91 7.71 -2.71
N LEU A 98 10.75 7.41 -3.26
CA LEU A 98 10.07 8.11 -4.34
C LEU A 98 8.63 8.29 -3.84
N PRO A 99 8.14 9.53 -3.56
CA PRO A 99 6.86 9.71 -2.86
C PRO A 99 5.70 9.07 -3.63
N LEU A 100 5.46 7.78 -3.32
CA LEU A 100 4.40 6.96 -3.90
C LEU A 100 3.44 6.52 -2.81
N LEU A 101 2.17 6.86 -2.98
CA LEU A 101 1.09 6.29 -2.19
C LEU A 101 0.78 4.89 -2.71
N LEU A 102 1.06 3.87 -1.90
CA LEU A 102 0.91 2.47 -2.28
C LEU A 102 -0.44 1.90 -1.87
N TYR A 103 -0.98 2.34 -0.72
CA TYR A 103 -2.22 1.80 -0.17
C TYR A 103 -2.99 2.85 0.63
N VAL A 104 -4.32 2.79 0.55
CA VAL A 104 -5.27 3.52 1.40
C VAL A 104 -6.13 2.49 2.11
N GLY A 105 -6.39 2.69 3.40
CA GLY A 105 -7.25 1.81 4.18
C GLY A 105 -7.97 2.54 5.31
N GLU A 106 -9.13 2.01 5.70
CA GLU A 106 -9.89 2.44 6.87
C GLU A 106 -9.65 1.48 8.02
N THR A 107 -9.61 1.99 9.24
CA THR A 107 -9.57 1.16 10.44
C THR A 107 -10.23 1.80 11.63
N MET A 108 -10.90 0.95 12.43
CA MET A 108 -11.38 1.27 13.77
C MET A 108 -10.43 0.72 14.84
N GLN A 109 -9.43 -0.03 14.44
CA GLN A 109 -8.48 -0.72 15.33
C GLN A 109 -7.21 0.11 15.49
N THR A 110 -6.48 -0.14 16.58
CA THR A 110 -5.12 0.39 16.71
C THR A 110 -4.24 -0.13 15.55
N ALA A 111 -3.22 0.63 15.19
CA ALA A 111 -2.23 0.18 14.21
C ALA A 111 -1.67 -1.21 14.56
N LYS A 112 -1.39 -1.47 15.85
CA LYS A 112 -0.91 -2.77 16.34
C LYS A 112 -1.90 -3.90 16.07
N GLN A 113 -3.18 -3.71 16.37
CA GLN A 113 -4.22 -4.73 16.15
C GLN A 113 -4.42 -4.99 14.67
N ARG A 114 -4.47 -3.92 13.86
CA ARG A 114 -4.66 -4.01 12.40
C ARG A 114 -3.53 -4.77 11.71
N TRP A 115 -2.28 -4.59 12.15
CA TRP A 115 -1.10 -5.21 11.52
C TRP A 115 -0.68 -6.55 12.13
N ASN A 116 -1.25 -6.97 13.26
CA ASN A 116 -1.03 -8.30 13.82
C ASN A 116 -1.89 -9.39 13.14
N GLY A 117 -2.94 -9.00 12.38
CA GLY A 117 -3.77 -9.91 11.61
C GLY A 117 -3.22 -10.22 10.22
N THR A 118 -3.85 -11.18 9.53
CA THR A 118 -3.66 -11.39 8.08
C THR A 118 -4.21 -10.19 7.34
N HIS A 119 -3.35 -9.52 6.58
CA HIS A 119 -3.73 -8.35 5.80
C HIS A 119 -2.97 -8.37 4.47
N ASP A 120 -3.71 -8.38 3.37
CA ASP A 120 -3.11 -8.50 2.03
C ASP A 120 -2.09 -7.38 1.75
N CYS A 121 -2.35 -6.16 2.21
CA CYS A 121 -1.41 -5.04 2.08
C CYS A 121 -0.05 -5.32 2.75
N LYS A 122 -0.02 -6.09 3.85
CA LYS A 122 1.23 -6.46 4.52
C LYS A 122 2.08 -7.35 3.64
N ASP A 123 1.47 -8.35 3.02
CA ASP A 123 2.16 -9.26 2.11
C ASP A 123 2.67 -8.49 0.88
N TYR A 124 1.86 -7.59 0.31
CA TYR A 124 2.27 -6.73 -0.79
C TYR A 124 3.43 -5.81 -0.42
N ALA A 125 3.37 -5.18 0.75
CA ALA A 125 4.44 -4.31 1.23
C ALA A 125 5.75 -5.09 1.47
N MET A 126 5.67 -6.30 2.01
CA MET A 126 6.84 -7.17 2.22
C MET A 126 7.46 -7.57 0.89
N ASN A 127 6.68 -8.08 -0.06
CA ASN A 127 7.14 -8.48 -1.38
C ASN A 127 7.73 -7.30 -2.16
N TYR A 128 7.14 -6.11 -2.03
CA TYR A 128 7.64 -4.88 -2.61
C TYR A 128 9.04 -4.52 -2.06
N VAL A 129 9.21 -4.54 -0.74
CA VAL A 129 10.50 -4.25 -0.10
C VAL A 129 11.54 -5.30 -0.49
N GLU A 130 11.17 -6.57 -0.53
CA GLU A 130 12.08 -7.66 -0.88
C GLU A 130 12.57 -7.53 -2.32
N LEU A 131 11.66 -7.21 -3.26
CA LEU A 131 12.01 -6.97 -4.64
C LEU A 131 12.96 -5.78 -4.82
N HIS A 132 12.75 -4.68 -4.07
CA HIS A 132 13.66 -3.54 -4.08
C HIS A 132 15.05 -3.93 -3.59
N ARG A 133 15.13 -4.69 -2.50
CA ARG A 133 16.41 -5.20 -1.97
C ARG A 133 17.13 -6.09 -2.97
N LYS A 134 16.41 -6.98 -3.64
CA LYS A 134 16.95 -7.85 -4.70
C LYS A 134 17.60 -7.04 -5.81
N HIS A 135 17.02 -5.91 -6.18
CA HIS A 135 17.51 -5.05 -7.25
C HIS A 135 18.45 -3.92 -6.78
N GLY A 136 18.80 -3.88 -5.49
CA GLY A 136 19.65 -2.82 -4.93
C GLY A 136 19.00 -1.43 -4.96
N LEU A 137 17.66 -1.37 -5.00
CA LEU A 137 16.91 -0.12 -5.02
C LEU A 137 16.60 0.36 -3.60
N GLU A 138 16.65 1.67 -3.42
CA GLU A 138 16.17 2.28 -2.18
C GLU A 138 14.66 2.15 -2.04
N VAL A 139 14.21 1.85 -0.82
CA VAL A 139 12.81 1.79 -0.43
C VAL A 139 12.66 2.30 1.00
N LYS A 140 11.74 3.23 1.21
CA LYS A 140 11.48 3.83 2.53
C LYS A 140 10.00 3.79 2.85
N MET A 141 9.55 2.65 3.37
CA MET A 141 8.15 2.46 3.74
C MET A 141 7.79 3.30 4.96
N CYS A 142 6.76 4.09 4.81
CA CYS A 142 6.17 4.93 5.84
C CYS A 142 4.66 4.72 5.89
N SER A 143 4.04 5.13 7.00
CA SER A 143 2.60 5.27 7.13
C SER A 143 2.23 6.69 7.52
N ALA A 144 1.03 7.12 7.13
CA ALA A 144 0.42 8.36 7.58
C ALA A 144 -1.02 8.08 8.00
N PHE A 145 -1.59 8.94 8.85
CA PHE A 145 -2.91 8.73 9.43
C PHE A 145 -3.72 10.02 9.37
N TRP A 146 -4.96 9.88 8.87
CA TRP A 146 -5.96 10.93 8.85
C TRP A 146 -7.04 10.61 9.89
N TYR A 147 -7.12 11.40 10.95
CA TYR A 147 -8.01 11.15 12.10
C TYR A 147 -9.33 11.93 12.04
N ASP A 148 -9.42 12.95 11.19
CA ASP A 148 -10.60 13.78 11.06
C ASP A 148 -11.63 13.12 10.11
N THR A 149 -11.94 11.87 10.41
CA THR A 149 -12.80 11.02 9.59
C THR A 149 -14.27 11.08 10.05
N PRO A 150 -15.24 10.82 9.15
CA PRO A 150 -16.63 10.72 9.53
C PRO A 150 -16.86 9.64 10.60
N GLU A 151 -17.67 9.92 11.61
CA GLU A 151 -18.06 8.93 12.62
C GLU A 151 -18.91 7.79 12.01
N ASN A 152 -19.72 8.12 11.02
CA ASN A 152 -20.56 7.15 10.31
C ASN A 152 -19.70 6.22 9.45
N LYS A 153 -19.82 4.90 9.68
CA LYS A 153 -19.04 3.88 8.96
C LYS A 153 -19.23 3.94 7.45
N THR A 154 -20.45 4.11 6.97
CA THR A 154 -20.74 4.16 5.53
C THR A 154 -20.08 5.38 4.88
N ALA A 155 -20.13 6.53 5.53
CA ALA A 155 -19.45 7.74 5.06
C ALA A 155 -17.92 7.56 5.03
N ARG A 156 -17.35 6.89 6.03
CA ARG A 156 -15.91 6.57 6.09
C ARG A 156 -15.46 5.63 4.98
N LEU A 157 -16.20 4.55 4.74
CA LEU A 157 -15.93 3.61 3.65
C LEU A 157 -16.06 4.29 2.27
N ARG A 158 -16.99 5.23 2.14
CA ARG A 158 -17.09 6.04 0.93
C ARG A 158 -15.87 6.94 0.75
N LEU A 159 -15.44 7.63 1.80
CA LEU A 159 -14.24 8.46 1.79
C LEU A 159 -13.00 7.64 1.43
N GLU A 160 -12.81 6.46 2.04
CA GLU A 160 -11.74 5.54 1.70
C GLU A 160 -11.74 5.19 0.22
N ARG A 161 -12.89 4.75 -0.30
CA ARG A 161 -13.05 4.40 -1.72
C ARG A 161 -12.74 5.57 -2.65
N ASP A 162 -13.25 6.75 -2.33
CA ASP A 162 -13.04 7.95 -3.13
C ASP A 162 -11.53 8.34 -3.14
N LEU A 163 -10.82 8.19 -2.02
CA LEU A 163 -9.37 8.37 -1.93
C LEU A 163 -8.61 7.31 -2.73
N ILE A 164 -9.01 6.04 -2.67
CA ILE A 164 -8.43 4.95 -3.47
C ILE A 164 -8.52 5.29 -4.96
N LEU A 165 -9.68 5.72 -5.42
CA LEU A 165 -9.93 6.04 -6.83
C LEU A 165 -9.19 7.30 -7.28
N ARG A 166 -9.14 8.32 -6.42
CA ARG A 166 -8.41 9.57 -6.70
C ARG A 166 -6.92 9.35 -6.88
N TRP A 167 -6.30 8.69 -5.90
CA TRP A 167 -4.85 8.47 -5.87
C TRP A 167 -4.39 7.26 -6.67
N GLN A 168 -5.33 6.37 -7.01
CA GLN A 168 -5.07 5.11 -7.71
C GLN A 168 -3.93 4.31 -7.07
N SER A 169 -3.99 4.16 -5.75
CA SER A 169 -3.01 3.41 -4.96
C SER A 169 -2.94 1.95 -5.43
N PRO A 170 -1.75 1.44 -5.78
CA PRO A 170 -1.62 0.19 -6.54
C PRO A 170 -1.88 -1.08 -5.74
N PHE A 171 -1.80 -1.03 -4.40
CA PHE A 171 -2.07 -2.19 -3.56
C PHE A 171 -3.55 -2.38 -3.24
N ASN A 172 -4.40 -1.41 -3.60
CA ASN A 172 -5.84 -1.55 -3.50
C ASN A 172 -6.40 -2.30 -4.71
N GLN A 173 -7.30 -3.24 -4.45
CA GLN A 173 -7.87 -4.15 -5.48
C GLN A 173 -8.58 -3.39 -6.60
N GLU A 174 -9.20 -2.27 -6.28
CA GLU A 174 -9.91 -1.38 -7.21
C GLU A 174 -9.02 -0.90 -8.36
N ASN A 175 -7.71 -0.88 -8.15
CA ASN A 175 -6.74 -0.37 -9.12
C ASN A 175 -5.91 -1.46 -9.83
N TRP A 176 -6.16 -2.76 -9.55
CA TRP A 176 -5.39 -3.86 -10.15
C TRP A 176 -5.55 -3.98 -11.66
N GLN A 177 -6.72 -3.62 -12.20
CA GLN A 177 -6.89 -3.58 -13.65
C GLN A 177 -5.94 -2.58 -14.33
N LYS A 178 -5.60 -1.50 -13.62
CA LYS A 178 -4.72 -0.44 -14.14
C LYS A 178 -3.24 -0.74 -13.94
N TRP A 179 -2.87 -1.23 -12.74
CA TRP A 179 -1.48 -1.38 -12.32
C TRP A 179 -0.98 -2.82 -12.32
N GLY A 180 -1.87 -3.81 -12.43
CA GLY A 180 -1.58 -5.20 -12.17
C GLY A 180 -1.58 -5.52 -10.68
N GLN A 181 -1.36 -6.80 -10.36
CA GLN A 181 -1.20 -7.30 -8.99
C GLN A 181 0.20 -7.94 -8.82
N PRO A 182 1.29 -7.17 -8.95
CA PRO A 182 2.63 -7.76 -9.02
C PRO A 182 3.16 -8.28 -7.69
N PHE A 183 2.55 -7.92 -6.56
CA PHE A 183 3.00 -8.21 -5.21
C PHE A 183 2.02 -9.07 -4.41
N GLY A 184 1.01 -9.65 -5.06
CA GLY A 184 0.04 -10.55 -4.43
C GLY A 184 0.63 -11.90 -4.05
N LYS A 185 -0.18 -12.72 -3.37
CA LYS A 185 0.16 -14.14 -3.13
C LYS A 185 0.28 -14.85 -4.47
N ILE A 186 1.39 -15.54 -4.63
CA ILE A 186 1.69 -16.42 -5.77
C ILE A 186 1.13 -17.79 -5.46
#